data_c6984788843e41a8a2c35ba19fb0384b
#
_entry.id   c6984788843e41a8a2c35ba19fb0384b
#
_cell.length_a   1.000
_cell.length_b   1.000
_cell.length_c   1.000
_cell.angle_alpha   90.00
_cell.angle_beta   90.00
_cell.angle_gamma   90.00
#
_symmetry.space_group_name_H-M   'P 1'
#
loop_
_entity.id
_entity.type
_entity.pdbx_description
1 polymer ?
#
loop_
_entity_poly.entity_id
_entity_poly.type
_entity_poly.pdbx_seq_one_letter_code
_entity_poly.pdbx_strand_id
1 'polypeptide(L)'
;MPTAPQPLAIEAADGYRLGGLGWFGAPGPARPVAVIHAATSVQCRYYSRFAAWLHARGHDVILYDYRGIGLSRPARLRGLRASWADWGARDAEAALAYARACFPDRPLDAIGHSFGGWAIALAPSAVHLRRIATVGAQFAYWRDYAAGQRWPMVLKWHVAMPLITALCGYFPGKRLGWLEDTPAGVVRDWAWPTPRFETRPGGRRLLREQGRYPAAAVRAPLLAISTTDDPFCTPAAVERMLAYFPASPSRHLRIAPGDIGVAQIGHFAFFHSRFEGALWPLVGDWLAAGAEASRTASAR
;
A
#
# COMPACT_ATOMS: atom_id res chain seq x y z
N MET A 1 21.08 18.22 5.28
CA MET A 1 19.67 18.57 5.03
C MET A 1 19.02 17.40 4.35
N PRO A 2 17.77 17.03 4.67
CA PRO A 2 17.08 15.97 3.92
C PRO A 2 16.97 16.39 2.45
N THR A 3 17.31 15.48 1.55
CA THR A 3 17.24 15.72 0.11
C THR A 3 15.80 16.00 -0.29
N ALA A 4 15.55 17.09 -1.01
CA ALA A 4 14.22 17.40 -1.51
C ALA A 4 13.77 16.33 -2.51
N PRO A 5 12.50 15.90 -2.50
CA PRO A 5 12.02 14.93 -3.44
C PRO A 5 11.98 15.48 -4.87
N GLN A 6 12.24 14.60 -5.83
CA GLN A 6 12.07 14.90 -7.25
C GLN A 6 10.67 14.50 -7.71
N PRO A 7 9.97 15.30 -8.51
CA PRO A 7 8.71 14.90 -9.09
C PRO A 7 8.90 13.76 -10.07
N LEU A 8 8.00 12.78 -10.05
CA LEU A 8 7.99 11.63 -10.93
C LEU A 8 6.75 11.60 -11.81
N ALA A 9 6.92 11.15 -13.04
CA ALA A 9 5.84 10.77 -13.94
C ALA A 9 6.05 9.30 -14.32
N ILE A 10 5.10 8.45 -13.94
CA ILE A 10 5.14 7.01 -14.18
C ILE A 10 3.99 6.67 -15.13
N GLU A 11 4.27 6.00 -16.22
CA GLU A 11 3.25 5.59 -17.18
C GLU A 11 2.83 4.14 -16.93
N ALA A 12 1.53 3.94 -16.71
CA ALA A 12 0.95 2.62 -16.61
C ALA A 12 0.76 1.99 -18.00
N ALA A 13 0.70 0.66 -18.08
CA ALA A 13 0.60 -0.08 -19.33
C ALA A 13 -0.61 0.29 -20.22
N ASP A 14 -1.63 0.92 -19.63
CA ASP A 14 -2.81 1.42 -20.34
C ASP A 14 -2.71 2.92 -20.71
N GLY A 15 -1.50 3.51 -20.60
CA GLY A 15 -1.23 4.91 -20.94
C GLY A 15 -1.64 5.91 -19.86
N TYR A 16 -2.14 5.44 -18.69
CA TYR A 16 -2.49 6.35 -17.61
C TYR A 16 -1.22 6.90 -16.93
N ARG A 17 -1.14 8.23 -16.79
CA ARG A 17 0.00 8.89 -16.15
C ARG A 17 -0.23 9.03 -14.65
N LEU A 18 0.68 8.45 -13.88
CA LEU A 18 0.73 8.56 -12.43
C LEU A 18 1.77 9.61 -12.05
N GLY A 19 1.39 10.52 -11.16
CA GLY A 19 2.31 11.46 -10.53
C GLY A 19 2.87 10.87 -9.25
N GLY A 20 4.14 11.19 -8.96
CA GLY A 20 4.82 10.68 -7.79
C GLY A 20 5.95 11.59 -7.30
N LEU A 21 6.67 11.11 -6.30
CA LEU A 21 7.82 11.76 -5.69
C LEU A 21 8.94 10.74 -5.48
N GLY A 22 10.18 11.09 -5.80
CA GLY A 22 11.35 10.24 -5.63
C GLY A 22 12.41 10.88 -4.75
N TRP A 23 13.00 10.12 -3.85
CA TRP A 23 14.21 10.45 -3.11
C TRP A 23 15.33 9.56 -3.60
N PHE A 24 16.31 10.14 -4.29
CA PHE A 24 17.42 9.40 -4.88
C PHE A 24 18.74 9.94 -4.38
N GLY A 25 19.63 9.04 -3.96
CA GLY A 25 21.00 9.36 -3.59
C GLY A 25 21.96 9.33 -4.77
N ALA A 26 23.25 9.60 -4.51
CA ALA A 26 24.29 9.42 -5.50
C ALA A 26 24.29 7.95 -6.00
N PRO A 27 24.57 7.72 -7.29
CA PRO A 27 24.64 6.37 -7.84
C PRO A 27 25.61 5.49 -7.06
N GLY A 28 25.13 4.29 -6.65
CA GLY A 28 25.95 3.30 -5.96
C GLY A 28 25.25 1.95 -5.97
N PRO A 29 25.99 0.83 -6.15
CA PRO A 29 25.41 -0.49 -6.39
C PRO A 29 24.66 -1.05 -5.18
N ALA A 30 24.84 -0.50 -3.99
CA ALA A 30 24.36 -1.09 -2.75
C ALA A 30 23.06 -0.48 -2.16
N ARG A 31 22.50 0.59 -2.76
CA ARG A 31 21.27 1.19 -2.22
C ARG A 31 20.02 0.45 -2.71
N PRO A 32 19.25 -0.20 -1.84
CA PRO A 32 17.96 -0.76 -2.22
C PRO A 32 16.98 0.34 -2.65
N VAL A 33 16.03 -0.02 -3.49
CA VAL A 33 14.91 0.87 -3.87
C VAL A 33 13.67 0.41 -3.11
N ALA A 34 12.99 1.31 -2.43
CA ALA A 34 11.74 1.04 -1.74
C ALA A 34 10.57 1.76 -2.44
N VAL A 35 9.55 1.03 -2.85
CA VAL A 35 8.30 1.61 -3.36
C VAL A 35 7.26 1.59 -2.25
N ILE A 36 6.67 2.75 -1.94
CA ILE A 36 5.64 2.87 -0.92
C ILE A 36 4.27 2.97 -1.60
N HIS A 37 3.40 2.02 -1.28
CA HIS A 37 2.04 1.91 -1.77
C HIS A 37 1.08 2.48 -0.73
N ALA A 38 0.37 3.56 -1.09
CA ALA A 38 -0.49 4.30 -0.18
C ALA A 38 -1.75 3.54 0.23
N ALA A 39 -2.36 3.94 1.34
CA ALA A 39 -3.71 3.51 1.71
C ALA A 39 -4.76 4.03 0.72
N THR A 40 -5.94 3.40 0.73
CA THR A 40 -7.08 3.85 -0.09
C THR A 40 -7.38 5.31 0.16
N SER A 41 -7.38 6.10 -0.94
CA SER A 41 -7.76 7.51 -0.92
C SER A 41 -6.89 8.38 0.01
N VAL A 42 -5.62 8.01 0.15
CA VAL A 42 -4.59 8.79 0.83
C VAL A 42 -3.55 9.21 -0.20
N GLN A 43 -3.20 10.50 -0.22
CA GLN A 43 -2.17 11.01 -1.12
C GLN A 43 -0.78 10.51 -0.72
N CYS A 44 0.06 10.24 -1.69
CA CYS A 44 1.44 9.76 -1.48
C CYS A 44 2.27 10.71 -0.62
N ARG A 45 2.02 12.02 -0.70
CA ARG A 45 2.70 13.03 0.12
C ARG A 45 2.52 12.83 1.63
N TYR A 46 1.48 12.10 2.07
CA TYR A 46 1.31 11.73 3.47
C TYR A 46 2.52 10.96 4.01
N TYR A 47 3.16 10.18 3.17
CA TYR A 47 4.32 9.35 3.52
C TYR A 47 5.67 10.05 3.32
N SER A 48 5.69 11.32 2.90
CA SER A 48 6.94 12.01 2.51
C SER A 48 7.98 12.09 3.63
N ARG A 49 7.55 12.28 4.89
CA ARG A 49 8.49 12.32 6.03
C ARG A 49 9.11 10.95 6.29
N PHE A 50 8.32 9.89 6.22
CA PHE A 50 8.80 8.52 6.32
C PHE A 50 9.72 8.16 5.15
N ALA A 51 9.39 8.57 3.94
CA ALA A 51 10.24 8.37 2.76
C ALA A 51 11.60 9.06 2.91
N ALA A 52 11.63 10.31 3.36
CA ALA A 52 12.85 11.04 3.62
C ALA A 52 13.70 10.38 4.72
N TRP A 53 13.05 9.91 5.79
CA TRP A 53 13.69 9.16 6.87
C TRP A 53 14.31 7.85 6.39
N LEU A 54 13.60 7.10 5.55
CA LEU A 54 14.10 5.85 4.96
C LEU A 54 15.24 6.12 3.97
N HIS A 55 15.13 7.20 3.21
CA HIS A 55 16.19 7.65 2.31
C HIS A 55 17.48 7.99 3.06
N ALA A 56 17.39 8.69 4.19
CA ALA A 56 18.52 8.98 5.05
C ALA A 56 19.20 7.71 5.60
N ARG A 57 18.48 6.58 5.63
CA ARG A 57 18.97 5.25 6.03
C ARG A 57 19.47 4.38 4.88
N GLY A 58 19.69 4.97 3.71
CA GLY A 58 20.37 4.30 2.62
C GLY A 58 19.44 3.62 1.59
N HIS A 59 18.15 3.91 1.59
CA HIS A 59 17.24 3.50 0.52
C HIS A 59 17.02 4.64 -0.48
N ASP A 60 16.84 4.32 -1.74
CA ASP A 60 16.13 5.22 -2.63
C ASP A 60 14.64 4.91 -2.54
N VAL A 61 13.80 5.96 -2.57
CA VAL A 61 12.37 5.80 -2.24
C VAL A 61 11.51 6.39 -3.33
N ILE A 62 10.50 5.64 -3.74
CA ILE A 62 9.49 6.04 -4.71
C ILE A 62 8.13 6.08 -4.03
N LEU A 63 7.47 7.24 -4.11
CA LEU A 63 6.06 7.43 -3.78
C LEU A 63 5.30 7.74 -5.07
N TYR A 64 4.05 7.31 -5.14
CA TYR A 64 3.15 7.66 -6.24
C TYR A 64 1.70 7.73 -5.75
N ASP A 65 0.88 8.47 -6.45
CA ASP A 65 -0.56 8.46 -6.24
C ASP A 65 -1.23 7.48 -7.23
N TYR A 66 -2.20 6.72 -6.74
CA TYR A 66 -3.05 5.91 -7.62
C TYR A 66 -3.89 6.80 -8.54
N ARG A 67 -4.27 6.27 -9.72
CA ARG A 67 -5.16 6.98 -10.65
C ARG A 67 -6.40 7.53 -9.96
N GLY A 68 -6.67 8.79 -10.17
CA GLY A 68 -7.78 9.51 -9.56
C GLY A 68 -7.45 10.17 -8.22
N ILE A 69 -6.27 9.97 -7.64
CA ILE A 69 -5.84 10.55 -6.37
C ILE A 69 -4.70 11.55 -6.58
N GLY A 70 -4.65 12.60 -5.78
CA GLY A 70 -3.53 13.53 -5.64
C GLY A 70 -2.91 13.99 -6.96
N LEU A 71 -1.62 13.66 -7.16
CA LEU A 71 -0.85 14.01 -8.36
C LEU A 71 -1.29 13.26 -9.62
N SER A 72 -2.02 12.15 -9.47
CA SER A 72 -2.56 11.31 -10.56
C SER A 72 -4.04 11.59 -10.83
N ARG A 73 -4.58 12.70 -10.29
CA ARG A 73 -5.98 13.05 -10.42
C ARG A 73 -6.25 13.77 -11.75
N PRO A 74 -7.20 13.28 -12.59
CA PRO A 74 -7.64 14.03 -13.76
C PRO A 74 -8.54 15.20 -13.35
N ALA A 75 -8.82 16.12 -14.26
CA ALA A 75 -9.72 17.26 -14.03
C ALA A 75 -11.12 16.83 -13.56
N ARG A 76 -11.61 15.66 -14.01
CA ARG A 76 -12.95 15.13 -13.66
C ARG A 76 -12.82 13.68 -13.19
N LEU A 77 -13.34 13.39 -11.97
CA LEU A 77 -13.43 12.02 -11.44
C LEU A 77 -14.67 11.28 -11.90
N ARG A 78 -15.77 12.01 -12.18
CA ARG A 78 -16.99 11.37 -12.67
C ARG A 78 -16.73 10.67 -14.00
N GLY A 79 -17.01 9.36 -14.06
CA GLY A 79 -16.76 8.52 -15.23
C GLY A 79 -15.35 7.95 -15.33
N LEU A 80 -14.43 8.30 -14.42
CA LEU A 80 -13.11 7.68 -14.39
C LEU A 80 -13.24 6.17 -14.11
N ARG A 81 -12.71 5.36 -15.03
CA ARG A 81 -12.61 3.91 -14.86
C ARG A 81 -11.41 3.58 -14.00
N ALA A 82 -11.64 3.44 -12.71
CA ALA A 82 -10.64 3.04 -11.73
C ALA A 82 -11.29 2.16 -10.66
N SER A 83 -10.62 1.11 -10.25
CA SER A 83 -11.02 0.16 -9.22
C SER A 83 -9.82 -0.23 -8.38
N TRP A 84 -9.99 -0.94 -7.28
CA TRP A 84 -8.88 -1.51 -6.53
C TRP A 84 -8.04 -2.48 -7.37
N ALA A 85 -8.69 -3.22 -8.27
CA ALA A 85 -7.96 -4.09 -9.21
C ALA A 85 -7.06 -3.28 -10.16
N ASP A 86 -7.51 -2.12 -10.66
CA ASP A 86 -6.67 -1.24 -11.49
C ASP A 86 -5.54 -0.63 -10.67
N TRP A 87 -5.81 -0.20 -9.43
CA TRP A 87 -4.78 0.35 -8.54
C TRP A 87 -3.67 -0.65 -8.21
N GLY A 88 -4.01 -1.94 -8.09
CA GLY A 88 -3.00 -2.99 -7.88
C GLY A 88 -2.33 -3.41 -9.19
N ALA A 89 -3.11 -3.95 -10.13
CA ALA A 89 -2.59 -4.61 -11.33
C ALA A 89 -2.04 -3.66 -12.41
N ARG A 90 -2.33 -2.37 -12.32
CA ARG A 90 -1.86 -1.36 -13.27
C ARG A 90 -0.99 -0.29 -12.62
N ASP A 91 -1.46 0.35 -11.53
CA ASP A 91 -0.75 1.47 -10.93
C ASP A 91 0.40 1.02 -10.02
N ALA A 92 0.17 0.07 -9.12
CA ALA A 92 1.23 -0.51 -8.30
C ALA A 92 2.22 -1.28 -9.18
N GLU A 93 1.74 -2.00 -10.19
CA GLU A 93 2.58 -2.63 -11.20
C GLU A 93 3.46 -1.61 -11.93
N ALA A 94 2.89 -0.50 -12.40
CA ALA A 94 3.65 0.55 -13.08
C ALA A 94 4.76 1.13 -12.18
N ALA A 95 4.48 1.35 -10.90
CA ALA A 95 5.48 1.85 -9.96
C ALA A 95 6.61 0.86 -9.70
N LEU A 96 6.31 -0.44 -9.58
CA LEU A 96 7.32 -1.48 -9.41
C LEU A 96 8.12 -1.70 -10.71
N ALA A 97 7.46 -1.71 -11.86
CA ALA A 97 8.12 -1.83 -13.16
C ALA A 97 9.03 -0.62 -13.44
N TYR A 98 8.57 0.59 -13.13
CA TYR A 98 9.38 1.81 -13.21
C TYR A 98 10.64 1.70 -12.33
N ALA A 99 10.48 1.28 -11.07
CA ALA A 99 11.62 1.10 -10.17
C ALA A 99 12.65 0.11 -10.74
N ARG A 100 12.19 -1.02 -11.30
CA ARG A 100 13.06 -2.01 -11.94
C ARG A 100 13.75 -1.51 -13.20
N ALA A 101 13.05 -0.74 -14.02
CA ALA A 101 13.61 -0.17 -15.25
C ALA A 101 14.67 0.91 -14.94
N CYS A 102 14.41 1.77 -13.95
CA CYS A 102 15.37 2.81 -13.54
C CYS A 102 16.56 2.26 -12.74
N PHE A 103 16.38 1.12 -12.06
CA PHE A 103 17.37 0.54 -11.14
C PHE A 103 17.49 -0.99 -11.32
N PRO A 104 17.89 -1.49 -12.49
CA PRO A 104 17.79 -2.91 -12.87
C PRO A 104 18.56 -3.85 -11.94
N ASP A 105 19.73 -3.41 -11.44
CA ASP A 105 20.65 -4.25 -10.63
C ASP A 105 20.50 -4.02 -9.12
N ARG A 106 19.46 -3.28 -8.70
CA ARG A 106 19.30 -2.91 -7.30
C ARG A 106 18.17 -3.71 -6.64
N PRO A 107 18.38 -4.11 -5.36
CA PRO A 107 17.35 -4.77 -4.60
C PRO A 107 16.10 -3.90 -4.50
N LEU A 108 14.93 -4.49 -4.77
CA LEU A 108 13.64 -3.82 -4.74
C LEU A 108 12.83 -4.27 -3.54
N ASP A 109 12.39 -3.33 -2.74
CA ASP A 109 11.53 -3.55 -1.58
C ASP A 109 10.18 -2.86 -1.77
N ALA A 110 9.14 -3.38 -1.13
CA ALA A 110 7.84 -2.74 -1.11
C ALA A 110 7.34 -2.50 0.31
N ILE A 111 6.72 -1.34 0.51
CA ILE A 111 6.04 -0.99 1.76
C ILE A 111 4.60 -0.66 1.43
N GLY A 112 3.65 -1.36 2.05
CA GLY A 112 2.23 -1.15 1.80
C GLY A 112 1.48 -0.72 3.04
N HIS A 113 0.72 0.38 2.95
CA HIS A 113 -0.19 0.81 4.01
C HIS A 113 -1.63 0.44 3.64
N SER A 114 -2.33 -0.25 4.55
CA SER A 114 -3.75 -0.60 4.34
C SER A 114 -3.96 -1.31 2.98
N PHE A 115 -4.81 -0.77 2.11
CA PHE A 115 -4.96 -1.24 0.74
C PHE A 115 -3.62 -1.36 -0.02
N GLY A 116 -2.63 -0.51 0.29
CA GLY A 116 -1.33 -0.57 -0.37
C GLY A 116 -0.62 -1.92 -0.21
N GLY A 117 -0.78 -2.59 0.93
CA GLY A 117 -0.30 -3.97 1.09
C GLY A 117 -1.05 -4.97 0.22
N TRP A 118 -2.35 -4.74 0.01
CA TRP A 118 -3.15 -5.53 -0.93
C TRP A 118 -2.81 -5.20 -2.40
N ALA A 119 -2.51 -3.94 -2.72
CA ALA A 119 -2.09 -3.55 -4.07
C ALA A 119 -0.84 -4.31 -4.54
N ILE A 120 0.11 -4.57 -3.63
CA ILE A 120 1.31 -5.40 -3.89
C ILE A 120 0.88 -6.83 -4.33
N ALA A 121 -0.15 -7.40 -3.70
CA ALA A 121 -0.65 -8.73 -4.04
C ALA A 121 -1.18 -8.84 -5.48
N LEU A 122 -1.58 -7.72 -6.07
CA LEU A 122 -2.18 -7.66 -7.40
C LEU A 122 -1.18 -7.30 -8.51
N ALA A 123 0.04 -6.88 -8.15
CA ALA A 123 1.06 -6.40 -9.08
C ALA A 123 1.95 -7.57 -9.58
N PRO A 124 2.01 -7.87 -10.89
CA PRO A 124 2.87 -8.91 -11.46
C PRO A 124 4.35 -8.78 -11.07
N SER A 125 4.89 -7.57 -11.06
CA SER A 125 6.30 -7.32 -10.68
C SER A 125 6.61 -7.59 -9.21
N ALA A 126 5.62 -7.86 -8.35
CA ALA A 126 5.85 -8.20 -6.96
C ALA A 126 6.68 -9.48 -6.76
N VAL A 127 6.75 -10.37 -7.76
CA VAL A 127 7.61 -11.56 -7.74
C VAL A 127 9.10 -11.25 -7.69
N HIS A 128 9.50 -10.02 -8.05
CA HIS A 128 10.88 -9.56 -8.03
C HIS A 128 11.26 -8.81 -6.75
N LEU A 129 10.35 -8.68 -5.80
CA LEU A 129 10.62 -8.03 -4.53
C LEU A 129 11.61 -8.84 -3.70
N ARG A 130 12.52 -8.14 -3.04
CA ARG A 130 13.45 -8.72 -2.06
C ARG A 130 12.77 -8.89 -0.70
N ARG A 131 12.05 -7.85 -0.25
CA ARG A 131 11.31 -7.83 1.02
C ARG A 131 10.05 -6.99 0.91
N ILE A 132 9.08 -7.37 1.73
CA ILE A 132 7.80 -6.65 1.84
C ILE A 132 7.57 -6.31 3.31
N ALA A 133 7.18 -5.05 3.57
CA ALA A 133 6.64 -4.62 4.85
C ALA A 133 5.23 -4.06 4.63
N THR A 134 4.29 -4.46 5.46
CA THR A 134 2.93 -3.92 5.40
C THR A 134 2.50 -3.38 6.76
N VAL A 135 1.76 -2.27 6.74
CA VAL A 135 1.24 -1.62 7.94
C VAL A 135 -0.28 -1.49 7.79
N GLY A 136 -1.03 -2.06 8.72
CA GLY A 136 -2.48 -2.01 8.71
C GLY A 136 -3.12 -2.63 7.46
N ALA A 137 -2.42 -3.55 6.77
CA ALA A 137 -2.81 -4.01 5.44
C ALA A 137 -3.94 -5.05 5.46
N GLN A 138 -4.94 -4.82 4.61
CA GLN A 138 -6.12 -5.65 4.46
C GLN A 138 -6.94 -5.20 3.23
N PHE A 139 -8.02 -5.90 2.88
CA PHE A 139 -8.91 -5.53 1.78
C PHE A 139 -10.39 -5.36 2.19
N ALA A 140 -10.60 -4.84 3.40
CA ALA A 140 -11.89 -4.36 3.92
C ALA A 140 -13.06 -5.39 3.84
N TYR A 141 -12.85 -6.60 4.36
CA TYR A 141 -13.97 -7.48 4.62
C TYR A 141 -14.62 -7.11 5.96
N TRP A 142 -15.86 -6.68 5.92
CA TRP A 142 -16.54 -6.07 7.06
C TRP A 142 -16.65 -6.94 8.33
N ARG A 143 -16.68 -8.28 8.17
CA ARG A 143 -16.71 -9.19 9.33
C ARG A 143 -15.39 -9.26 10.08
N ASP A 144 -14.31 -8.84 9.44
CA ASP A 144 -12.98 -8.77 10.06
C ASP A 144 -12.77 -7.46 10.86
N TYR A 145 -13.66 -6.48 10.76
CA TYR A 145 -13.58 -5.26 11.55
C TYR A 145 -13.71 -5.54 13.05
N ALA A 146 -13.05 -4.74 13.88
CA ALA A 146 -13.13 -4.85 15.33
C ALA A 146 -14.59 -4.86 15.82
N ALA A 147 -14.94 -5.83 16.65
CA ALA A 147 -16.34 -6.11 17.02
C ALA A 147 -17.08 -4.87 17.55
N GLY A 148 -16.44 -4.07 18.43
CA GLY A 148 -17.03 -2.87 19.04
C GLY A 148 -17.28 -1.72 18.05
N GLN A 149 -16.61 -1.72 16.87
CA GLN A 149 -16.73 -0.66 15.86
C GLN A 149 -17.33 -1.16 14.53
N ARG A 150 -17.62 -2.43 14.43
CA ARG A 150 -18.05 -3.08 13.19
C ARG A 150 -19.26 -2.39 12.56
N TRP A 151 -20.33 -2.20 13.31
CA TRP A 151 -21.56 -1.68 12.74
C TRP A 151 -21.49 -0.21 12.32
N PRO A 152 -20.90 0.71 13.11
CA PRO A 152 -20.61 2.06 12.61
C PRO A 152 -19.75 2.07 11.35
N MET A 153 -18.76 1.20 11.25
CA MET A 153 -17.91 1.08 10.07
C MET A 153 -18.66 0.53 8.87
N VAL A 154 -19.53 -0.47 9.07
CA VAL A 154 -20.41 -0.99 8.00
C VAL A 154 -21.32 0.10 7.48
N LEU A 155 -21.99 0.82 8.38
CA LEU A 155 -22.88 1.93 7.98
C LEU A 155 -22.12 2.99 7.19
N LYS A 156 -20.94 3.37 7.64
CA LYS A 156 -20.11 4.40 6.99
C LYS A 156 -19.57 3.95 5.63
N TRP A 157 -18.88 2.79 5.58
CA TRP A 157 -18.07 2.40 4.43
C TRP A 157 -18.80 1.48 3.44
N HIS A 158 -19.79 0.71 3.90
CA HIS A 158 -20.50 -0.23 3.04
C HIS A 158 -21.94 0.20 2.69
N VAL A 159 -22.46 1.25 3.36
CA VAL A 159 -23.79 1.81 3.06
C VAL A 159 -23.70 3.27 2.63
N ALA A 160 -23.28 4.18 3.52
CA ALA A 160 -23.30 5.62 3.22
C ALA A 160 -22.34 5.99 2.09
N MET A 161 -21.10 5.49 2.10
CA MET A 161 -20.11 5.80 1.07
C MET A 161 -20.58 5.39 -0.34
N PRO A 162 -21.07 4.17 -0.61
CA PRO A 162 -21.57 3.81 -1.95
C PRO A 162 -22.85 4.56 -2.34
N LEU A 163 -23.78 4.87 -1.41
CA LEU A 163 -24.96 5.66 -1.72
C LEU A 163 -24.59 7.07 -2.16
N ILE A 164 -23.71 7.75 -1.42
CA ILE A 164 -23.21 9.08 -1.80
C ILE A 164 -22.50 9.02 -3.16
N THR A 165 -21.71 7.96 -3.38
CA THR A 165 -21.00 7.75 -4.66
C THR A 165 -21.96 7.58 -5.83
N ALA A 166 -23.06 6.86 -5.64
CA ALA A 166 -24.07 6.67 -6.68
C ALA A 166 -24.72 8.00 -7.09
N LEU A 167 -24.98 8.89 -6.13
CA LEU A 167 -25.55 10.21 -6.38
C LEU A 167 -24.55 11.17 -7.07
N CYS A 168 -23.29 11.15 -6.65
CA CYS A 168 -22.27 12.09 -7.13
C CYS A 168 -21.50 11.59 -8.36
N GLY A 169 -21.52 10.26 -8.63
CA GLY A 169 -20.72 9.62 -9.67
C GLY A 169 -19.26 9.39 -9.27
N TYR A 170 -18.87 9.78 -8.06
CA TYR A 170 -17.62 9.52 -7.33
C TYR A 170 -17.87 9.80 -5.85
N PHE A 171 -17.00 9.37 -4.96
CA PHE A 171 -17.12 9.70 -3.54
C PHE A 171 -16.43 11.04 -3.24
N PRO A 172 -17.18 12.09 -2.84
CA PRO A 172 -16.64 13.42 -2.56
C PRO A 172 -16.03 13.51 -1.15
N GLY A 173 -15.01 12.67 -0.88
CA GLY A 173 -14.43 12.49 0.44
C GLY A 173 -13.87 13.77 1.06
N LYS A 174 -13.26 14.64 0.25
CA LYS A 174 -12.73 15.95 0.70
C LYS A 174 -13.82 16.83 1.30
N ARG A 175 -14.97 16.93 0.63
CA ARG A 175 -16.10 17.75 1.14
C ARG A 175 -16.68 17.23 2.44
N LEU A 176 -16.55 15.91 2.67
CA LEU A 176 -17.08 15.24 3.86
C LEU A 176 -16.06 15.15 5.00
N GLY A 177 -14.79 15.56 4.76
CA GLY A 177 -13.71 15.41 5.74
C GLY A 177 -13.37 13.96 6.06
N TRP A 178 -13.67 13.01 5.14
CA TRP A 178 -13.44 11.59 5.41
C TRP A 178 -12.11 11.10 4.84
N LEU A 179 -11.88 11.32 3.56
CA LEU A 179 -10.67 10.91 2.81
C LEU A 179 -10.53 11.81 1.59
N GLU A 180 -9.62 11.48 0.65
CA GLU A 180 -9.61 12.10 -0.67
C GLU A 180 -10.87 11.74 -1.47
N ASP A 181 -11.18 12.56 -2.48
CA ASP A 181 -12.21 12.19 -3.44
C ASP A 181 -11.83 10.91 -4.15
N THR A 182 -12.75 9.94 -4.20
CA THR A 182 -12.45 8.57 -4.62
C THR A 182 -13.27 8.14 -5.84
N PRO A 183 -12.66 7.52 -6.85
CA PRO A 183 -13.39 7.00 -8.01
C PRO A 183 -14.45 5.97 -7.64
N ALA A 184 -15.58 5.98 -8.34
CA ALA A 184 -16.72 5.12 -8.03
C ALA A 184 -16.42 3.61 -8.07
N GLY A 185 -15.54 3.15 -8.96
CA GLY A 185 -15.16 1.74 -9.03
C GLY A 185 -14.33 1.28 -7.83
N VAL A 186 -13.51 2.16 -7.26
CA VAL A 186 -12.77 1.92 -6.02
C VAL A 186 -13.73 1.76 -4.84
N VAL A 187 -14.72 2.65 -4.72
CA VAL A 187 -15.77 2.55 -3.71
C VAL A 187 -16.55 1.24 -3.84
N ARG A 188 -16.86 0.82 -5.07
CA ARG A 188 -17.55 -0.44 -5.33
C ARG A 188 -16.76 -1.64 -4.84
N ASP A 189 -15.45 -1.69 -5.12
CA ASP A 189 -14.60 -2.79 -4.66
C ASP A 189 -14.45 -2.77 -3.13
N TRP A 190 -14.31 -1.58 -2.51
CA TRP A 190 -14.25 -1.46 -1.05
C TRP A 190 -15.53 -1.95 -0.37
N ALA A 191 -16.66 -1.42 -0.81
CA ALA A 191 -17.95 -1.70 -0.17
C ALA A 191 -18.47 -3.12 -0.42
N TRP A 192 -17.83 -3.90 -1.30
CA TRP A 192 -18.31 -5.24 -1.65
C TRP A 192 -18.23 -6.22 -0.47
N PRO A 193 -19.33 -6.91 -0.10
CA PRO A 193 -19.45 -7.58 1.20
C PRO A 193 -18.89 -9.02 1.22
N THR A 194 -17.88 -9.35 0.42
CA THR A 194 -17.39 -10.74 0.32
C THR A 194 -16.01 -10.93 0.94
N PRO A 195 -15.73 -12.11 1.53
CA PRO A 195 -14.45 -12.41 2.16
C PRO A 195 -13.32 -12.73 1.17
N ARG A 196 -13.64 -12.88 -0.10
CA ARG A 196 -12.70 -13.27 -1.17
C ARG A 196 -12.67 -12.20 -2.22
N PHE A 197 -11.46 -11.68 -2.52
CA PHE A 197 -11.29 -10.61 -3.48
C PHE A 197 -11.72 -11.02 -4.89
N GLU A 198 -11.55 -12.29 -5.25
CA GLU A 198 -11.95 -12.90 -6.54
C GLU A 198 -13.44 -12.76 -6.85
N THR A 199 -14.26 -12.61 -5.83
CA THR A 199 -15.71 -12.48 -5.99
C THR A 199 -16.16 -11.03 -6.15
N ARG A 200 -15.26 -10.06 -5.95
CA ARG A 200 -15.51 -8.62 -6.18
C ARG A 200 -15.48 -8.30 -7.68
N PRO A 201 -16.18 -7.27 -8.14
CA PRO A 201 -16.21 -6.93 -9.57
C PRO A 201 -14.83 -6.76 -10.20
N GLY A 202 -13.95 -5.99 -9.56
CA GLY A 202 -12.57 -5.80 -10.01
C GLY A 202 -11.75 -7.08 -9.94
N GLY A 203 -11.88 -7.85 -8.85
CA GLY A 203 -11.17 -9.11 -8.65
C GLY A 203 -11.52 -10.17 -9.68
N ARG A 204 -12.82 -10.33 -10.00
CA ARG A 204 -13.27 -11.25 -11.06
C ARG A 204 -12.72 -10.89 -12.43
N ARG A 205 -12.69 -9.59 -12.73
CA ARG A 205 -12.10 -9.11 -13.97
C ARG A 205 -10.61 -9.47 -14.03
N LEU A 206 -9.87 -9.12 -13.01
CA LEU A 206 -8.42 -9.35 -12.93
C LEU A 206 -8.09 -10.86 -13.04
N LEU A 207 -8.84 -11.71 -12.37
CA LEU A 207 -8.63 -13.15 -12.44
C LEU A 207 -8.89 -13.71 -13.86
N ARG A 208 -9.89 -13.18 -14.60
CA ARG A 208 -10.08 -13.53 -16.01
C ARG A 208 -8.94 -13.07 -16.92
N GLU A 209 -8.37 -11.89 -16.64
CA GLU A 209 -7.27 -11.31 -17.43
C GLU A 209 -5.93 -12.02 -17.17
N GLN A 210 -5.65 -12.40 -15.93
CA GLN A 210 -4.34 -12.91 -15.50
C GLN A 210 -4.33 -14.42 -15.15
N GLY A 211 -5.47 -15.07 -15.07
CA GLY A 211 -5.61 -16.48 -14.69
C GLY A 211 -5.38 -16.79 -13.20
N ARG A 212 -4.54 -16.01 -12.53
CA ARG A 212 -4.22 -16.13 -11.10
C ARG A 212 -3.79 -14.80 -10.51
N TYR A 213 -3.78 -14.69 -9.18
CA TYR A 213 -3.19 -13.53 -8.51
C TYR A 213 -1.67 -13.65 -8.45
N PRO A 214 -0.92 -12.59 -8.79
CA PRO A 214 0.54 -12.58 -8.74
C PRO A 214 1.11 -12.94 -7.37
N ALA A 215 0.45 -12.54 -6.28
CA ALA A 215 0.87 -12.82 -4.91
C ALA A 215 1.17 -14.30 -4.64
N ALA A 216 0.47 -15.24 -5.30
CA ALA A 216 0.68 -16.67 -5.13
C ALA A 216 2.11 -17.13 -5.54
N ALA A 217 2.79 -16.36 -6.39
CA ALA A 217 4.16 -16.63 -6.84
C ALA A 217 5.23 -15.81 -6.10
N VAL A 218 4.83 -14.87 -5.25
CA VAL A 218 5.75 -14.02 -4.47
C VAL A 218 6.44 -14.87 -3.40
N ARG A 219 7.77 -14.82 -3.35
CA ARG A 219 8.59 -15.52 -2.38
C ARG A 219 9.30 -14.60 -1.39
N ALA A 220 9.20 -13.29 -1.58
CA ALA A 220 9.80 -12.29 -0.71
C ALA A 220 9.30 -12.45 0.73
N PRO A 221 10.18 -12.47 1.74
CA PRO A 221 9.75 -12.43 3.13
C PRO A 221 8.87 -11.20 3.41
N LEU A 222 7.77 -11.40 4.17
CA LEU A 222 6.76 -10.39 4.42
C LEU A 222 6.61 -10.15 5.93
N LEU A 223 6.79 -8.89 6.36
CA LEU A 223 6.44 -8.41 7.68
C LEU A 223 5.10 -7.70 7.63
N ALA A 224 4.09 -8.24 8.29
CA ALA A 224 2.80 -7.58 8.49
C ALA A 224 2.78 -6.91 9.86
N ILE A 225 2.57 -5.60 9.92
CA ILE A 225 2.45 -4.84 11.17
C ILE A 225 1.01 -4.39 11.32
N SER A 226 0.42 -4.62 12.50
CA SER A 226 -0.88 -4.06 12.89
C SER A 226 -0.84 -3.50 14.29
N THR A 227 -1.77 -2.61 14.63
CA THR A 227 -1.92 -2.10 16.00
C THR A 227 -3.17 -2.67 16.66
N THR A 228 -3.18 -2.77 17.98
CA THR A 228 -4.31 -3.37 18.70
C THR A 228 -5.54 -2.50 18.67
N ASP A 229 -5.36 -1.20 18.44
CA ASP A 229 -6.39 -0.16 18.38
C ASP A 229 -6.82 0.20 16.93
N ASP A 230 -6.37 -0.57 15.94
CA ASP A 230 -6.81 -0.42 14.56
C ASP A 230 -8.09 -1.22 14.30
N PRO A 231 -9.24 -0.55 14.04
CA PRO A 231 -10.50 -1.25 13.85
C PRO A 231 -10.62 -1.94 12.49
N PHE A 232 -9.78 -1.60 11.50
CA PHE A 232 -9.77 -2.21 10.17
C PHE A 232 -8.88 -3.44 10.12
N CYS A 233 -7.72 -3.39 10.78
CA CYS A 233 -6.65 -4.37 10.62
C CYS A 233 -6.54 -5.28 11.84
N THR A 234 -7.59 -6.04 12.10
CA THR A 234 -7.60 -7.09 13.12
C THR A 234 -6.72 -8.28 12.69
N PRO A 235 -6.37 -9.21 13.60
CA PRO A 235 -5.65 -10.44 13.21
C PRO A 235 -6.33 -11.20 12.08
N ALA A 236 -7.66 -11.34 12.11
CA ALA A 236 -8.42 -12.01 11.04
C ALA A 236 -8.27 -11.31 9.68
N ALA A 237 -8.22 -9.98 9.66
CA ALA A 237 -8.01 -9.21 8.43
C ALA A 237 -6.59 -9.42 7.86
N VAL A 238 -5.57 -9.46 8.73
CA VAL A 238 -4.18 -9.74 8.34
C VAL A 238 -4.04 -11.16 7.81
N GLU A 239 -4.55 -12.16 8.54
CA GLU A 239 -4.51 -13.57 8.13
C GLU A 239 -5.16 -13.78 6.77
N ARG A 240 -6.32 -13.15 6.53
CA ARG A 240 -7.03 -13.21 5.25
C ARG A 240 -6.19 -12.62 4.11
N MET A 241 -5.47 -11.54 4.35
CA MET A 241 -4.57 -10.96 3.35
C MET A 241 -3.35 -11.87 3.12
N LEU A 242 -2.71 -12.35 4.19
CA LEU A 242 -1.53 -13.22 4.11
C LEU A 242 -1.81 -14.54 3.40
N ALA A 243 -3.04 -15.06 3.47
CA ALA A 243 -3.44 -16.28 2.76
C ALA A 243 -3.29 -16.18 1.22
N TYR A 244 -3.17 -14.97 0.66
CA TYR A 244 -2.86 -14.76 -0.75
C TYR A 244 -1.37 -14.85 -1.09
N PHE A 245 -0.49 -14.90 -0.09
CA PHE A 245 0.96 -15.01 -0.22
C PHE A 245 1.49 -16.36 0.30
N PRO A 246 1.00 -17.51 -0.20
CA PRO A 246 1.31 -18.81 0.38
C PRO A 246 2.78 -19.22 0.28
N ALA A 247 3.54 -18.64 -0.66
CA ALA A 247 4.96 -18.91 -0.88
C ALA A 247 5.89 -17.91 -0.16
N SER A 248 5.34 -16.86 0.47
CA SER A 248 6.11 -15.86 1.22
C SER A 248 6.25 -16.26 2.68
N PRO A 249 7.47 -16.42 3.22
CA PRO A 249 7.65 -16.49 4.66
C PRO A 249 7.11 -15.23 5.31
N SER A 250 6.07 -15.33 6.13
CA SER A 250 5.40 -14.18 6.71
C SER A 250 5.48 -14.16 8.23
N ARG A 251 5.64 -12.95 8.79
CA ARG A 251 5.57 -12.68 10.23
C ARG A 251 4.54 -11.58 10.48
N HIS A 252 3.64 -11.79 11.42
CA HIS A 252 2.72 -10.77 11.91
C HIS A 252 3.24 -10.21 13.23
N LEU A 253 3.50 -8.90 13.26
CA LEU A 253 3.84 -8.12 14.45
C LEU A 253 2.64 -7.26 14.83
N ARG A 254 2.10 -7.48 16.03
CA ARG A 254 0.98 -6.71 16.57
C ARG A 254 1.45 -5.87 17.74
N ILE A 255 1.17 -4.55 17.70
CA ILE A 255 1.69 -3.56 18.64
C ILE A 255 0.52 -2.92 19.38
N ALA A 256 0.57 -2.91 20.70
CA ALA A 256 -0.34 -2.11 21.49
C ALA A 256 0.20 -0.69 21.66
N PRO A 257 -0.65 0.35 21.72
CA PRO A 257 -0.21 1.72 22.04
C PRO A 257 0.62 1.80 23.30
N GLY A 258 0.26 1.01 24.33
CA GLY A 258 1.00 0.93 25.60
C GLY A 258 2.42 0.39 25.47
N ASP A 259 2.71 -0.45 24.48
CA ASP A 259 4.07 -1.00 24.26
C ASP A 259 5.10 0.10 23.94
N ILE A 260 4.62 1.24 23.44
CA ILE A 260 5.45 2.41 23.09
C ILE A 260 5.07 3.66 23.91
N GLY A 261 4.33 3.48 25.01
CA GLY A 261 4.00 4.56 25.95
C GLY A 261 3.05 5.63 25.41
N VAL A 262 2.16 5.31 24.47
CA VAL A 262 1.18 6.26 23.90
C VAL A 262 -0.24 5.79 24.14
N ALA A 263 -1.19 6.74 24.10
CA ALA A 263 -2.61 6.41 24.28
C ALA A 263 -3.25 5.80 22.99
N GLN A 264 -2.75 6.17 21.83
CA GLN A 264 -3.37 5.75 20.57
C GLN A 264 -2.36 5.78 19.41
N ILE A 265 -2.47 4.77 18.51
CA ILE A 265 -1.82 4.71 17.20
C ILE A 265 -2.91 4.72 16.10
N GLY A 266 -3.81 3.74 16.10
CA GLY A 266 -4.88 3.57 15.13
C GLY A 266 -4.40 3.22 13.73
N HIS A 267 -5.31 3.34 12.75
CA HIS A 267 -5.05 2.88 11.38
C HIS A 267 -4.04 3.71 10.61
N PHE A 268 -4.00 5.03 10.81
CA PHE A 268 -3.22 5.94 9.96
C PHE A 268 -1.93 6.43 10.59
N ALA A 269 -1.87 6.61 11.92
CA ALA A 269 -0.83 7.41 12.53
C ALA A 269 0.57 6.77 12.54
N PHE A 270 0.74 5.50 12.18
CA PHE A 270 2.05 4.83 12.11
C PHE A 270 3.10 5.69 11.36
N PHE A 271 2.71 6.32 10.25
CA PHE A 271 3.57 7.14 9.41
C PHE A 271 3.70 8.61 9.86
N HIS A 272 3.11 8.98 10.99
CA HIS A 272 3.29 10.29 11.59
C HIS A 272 4.69 10.43 12.18
N SER A 273 5.32 11.61 12.01
CA SER A 273 6.67 11.87 12.52
C SER A 273 6.84 11.70 14.03
N ARG A 274 5.76 11.81 14.82
CA ARG A 274 5.81 11.52 16.25
C ARG A 274 6.22 10.07 16.58
N PHE A 275 6.11 9.17 15.62
CA PHE A 275 6.46 7.75 15.76
C PHE A 275 7.79 7.39 15.04
N GLU A 276 8.53 8.39 14.60
CA GLU A 276 9.81 8.20 13.90
C GLU A 276 10.80 7.34 14.69
N GLY A 277 10.89 7.53 16.00
CA GLY A 277 11.80 6.78 16.86
C GLY A 277 11.27 5.41 17.31
N ALA A 278 9.94 5.22 17.39
CA ALA A 278 9.36 4.02 17.96
C ALA A 278 8.85 3.01 16.91
N LEU A 279 8.20 3.48 15.86
CA LEU A 279 7.54 2.58 14.90
C LEU A 279 8.29 2.47 13.57
N TRP A 280 8.87 3.55 13.07
CA TRP A 280 9.54 3.52 11.77
C TRP A 280 10.74 2.56 11.72
N PRO A 281 11.56 2.42 12.80
CA PRO A 281 12.64 1.42 12.84
C PRO A 281 12.17 -0.01 12.57
N LEU A 282 10.96 -0.39 12.96
CA LEU A 282 10.43 -1.73 12.70
C LEU A 282 10.40 -2.09 11.21
N VAL A 283 10.08 -1.11 10.37
CA VAL A 283 10.14 -1.27 8.90
C VAL A 283 11.57 -1.13 8.39
N GLY A 284 12.31 -0.11 8.84
CA GLY A 284 13.69 0.12 8.40
C GLY A 284 14.62 -1.06 8.68
N ASP A 285 14.60 -1.59 9.91
CA ASP A 285 15.43 -2.71 10.34
C ASP A 285 15.03 -4.01 9.61
N TRP A 286 13.71 -4.21 9.40
CA TRP A 286 13.24 -5.33 8.57
C TRP A 286 13.81 -5.29 7.16
N LEU A 287 13.82 -4.15 6.51
CA LEU A 287 14.37 -3.99 5.16
C LEU A 287 15.90 -4.11 5.17
N ALA A 288 16.58 -3.57 6.19
CA ALA A 288 18.04 -3.62 6.32
C ALA A 288 18.57 -5.05 6.54
N ALA A 289 17.91 -5.89 7.33
CA ALA A 289 18.32 -7.26 7.65
C ALA A 289 18.53 -8.15 6.40
N GLY A 290 17.88 -7.83 5.28
CA GLY A 290 18.10 -8.52 4.00
C GLY A 290 19.37 -8.09 3.26
N ALA A 291 19.93 -6.91 3.57
CA ALA A 291 21.14 -6.42 2.94
C ALA A 291 22.41 -7.09 3.50
N GLU A 292 22.39 -7.49 4.76
CA GLU A 292 23.53 -8.21 5.40
C GLU A 292 23.67 -9.62 4.88
N ALA A 293 22.56 -10.35 4.68
CA ALA A 293 22.59 -11.69 4.11
C ALA A 293 23.12 -11.73 2.67
N SER A 294 22.88 -10.69 1.87
CA SER A 294 23.39 -10.60 0.50
C SER A 294 24.88 -10.26 0.44
N ARG A 295 25.41 -9.47 1.38
CA ARG A 295 26.85 -9.14 1.43
C ARG A 295 27.72 -10.33 1.85
N THR A 296 27.23 -11.16 2.77
CA THR A 296 27.92 -12.37 3.20
C THR A 296 27.92 -13.49 2.14
N ALA A 297 26.91 -13.53 1.28
CA ALA A 297 26.84 -14.48 0.16
C ALA A 297 27.74 -14.09 -1.04
N SER A 298 28.01 -12.77 -1.25
CA SER A 298 28.88 -12.27 -2.32
C SER A 298 30.37 -12.23 -1.93
N ALA A 299 30.69 -12.48 -0.65
CA ALA A 299 32.04 -12.52 -0.11
C ALA A 299 32.60 -13.95 0.07
N ARG A 300 31.88 -14.94 -0.41
CA ARG A 300 32.29 -16.36 -0.52
C ARG A 300 32.32 -16.77 -1.98
#